data_86ed7a180d40ea591671515cb9e8e932
#
_entry.id   86ed7a180d40ea591671515cb9e8e932
#
_cell.length_a   1.000
_cell.length_b   1.000
_cell.length_c   1.000
_cell.angle_alpha   90.00
_cell.angle_beta   90.00
_cell.angle_gamma   90.00
#
_symmetry.space_group_name_H-M   'P 1'
#
loop_
_entity.id
_entity.type
_entity.pdbx_description
1 polymer ?
#
loop_
_entity_poly.entity_id
_entity_poly.type
_entity_poly.pdbx_seq_one_letter_code
_entity_poly.pdbx_strand_id
1 'polypeptide(L)'
;MTTNNINKRLKQLQAYDSSGSQTIITEVFAKRAIDLLDVNLLEDPSTTYLDPQCGSGTLLMYLAQRLMQTLEKLIPNEVERAEHIFSKQIFASDIDSLQTMVCKTNFKKALDDKQAQVNVIQQPYEAVQRSYSVIISSLDFATTNKFVDHFRPICDNVLILTRPNKNRYTRNSINQISKYRFLGVTASITPICAMYFKPKTDNKVEFITDNESVIVDDPIYLPGHNLKSYLYAEEILHSKFETFDANYGSYYINHPNIVNNPGEVELIFQVGREGGPFRKTVGVDKSIITPREGVGIHKVVISKNGNRSAKSILKYAEPKYGTGHNAIWIQTQSKQEADEIITYYNSPQITRLIMSLKETSPANGKSFWTKIPHYKHKDKIKKIYDKYFN
;
A
#
# COMPACT_ATOMS: atom_id res chain seq x y z
N MET A 1 28.95 16.52 -20.30
CA MET A 1 28.70 15.22 -20.98
C MET A 1 27.99 14.22 -20.06
N THR A 2 28.35 14.12 -18.81
CA THR A 2 27.93 13.00 -17.93
C THR A 2 26.48 13.07 -17.46
N THR A 3 25.97 14.27 -17.10
CA THR A 3 24.54 14.46 -16.76
C THR A 3 23.64 14.12 -17.95
N ASN A 4 24.04 14.51 -19.16
CA ASN A 4 23.34 14.17 -20.37
C ASN A 4 23.34 12.65 -20.65
N ASN A 5 24.44 11.97 -20.34
CA ASN A 5 24.55 10.52 -20.48
C ASN A 5 23.65 9.79 -19.47
N ILE A 6 23.62 10.24 -18.21
CA ILE A 6 22.72 9.72 -17.17
C ILE A 6 21.26 9.90 -17.63
N ASN A 7 20.86 11.08 -18.08
CA ASN A 7 19.50 11.36 -18.55
C ASN A 7 19.12 10.54 -19.78
N LYS A 8 20.03 10.42 -20.76
CA LYS A 8 19.82 9.57 -21.94
C LYS A 8 19.62 8.11 -21.53
N ARG A 9 20.40 7.62 -20.56
CA ARG A 9 20.31 6.24 -20.09
C ARG A 9 19.02 6.00 -19.32
N LEU A 10 18.57 6.92 -18.48
CA LEU A 10 17.30 6.85 -17.79
C LEU A 10 16.12 6.70 -18.73
N LYS A 11 16.08 7.48 -19.83
CA LYS A 11 15.04 7.33 -20.88
C LYS A 11 15.03 5.94 -21.52
N GLN A 12 16.20 5.34 -21.75
CA GLN A 12 16.31 3.99 -22.30
C GLN A 12 15.87 2.92 -21.31
N LEU A 13 16.18 3.09 -20.02
CA LEU A 13 15.74 2.19 -18.95
C LEU A 13 14.23 2.21 -18.74
N GLN A 14 13.60 3.37 -18.80
CA GLN A 14 12.14 3.48 -18.74
C GLN A 14 11.45 2.71 -19.86
N ALA A 15 12.00 2.76 -21.08
CA ALA A 15 11.49 1.99 -22.20
C ALA A 15 11.68 0.47 -22.02
N TYR A 16 12.78 0.05 -21.41
CA TYR A 16 13.08 -1.35 -21.11
C TYR A 16 12.16 -1.90 -20.00
N ASP A 17 12.05 -1.20 -18.87
CA ASP A 17 11.24 -1.61 -17.73
C ASP A 17 9.74 -1.67 -18.07
N SER A 18 9.27 -0.86 -19.03
CA SER A 18 7.87 -0.87 -19.49
C SER A 18 7.50 -2.12 -20.30
N SER A 19 8.47 -2.88 -20.78
CA SER A 19 8.25 -4.10 -21.59
C SER A 19 8.20 -5.39 -20.78
N GLY A 20 8.48 -5.34 -19.45
CA GLY A 20 8.59 -6.51 -18.55
C GLY A 20 7.56 -6.55 -17.42
N SER A 21 7.54 -7.65 -16.67
CA SER A 21 6.64 -7.88 -15.53
C SER A 21 7.09 -7.21 -14.21
N GLN A 22 8.16 -6.45 -14.22
CA GLN A 22 8.73 -5.80 -13.03
C GLN A 22 7.93 -4.54 -12.64
N THR A 23 8.01 -4.17 -11.37
CA THR A 23 7.40 -2.92 -10.87
C THR A 23 8.06 -1.73 -11.56
N ILE A 24 7.33 -1.04 -12.43
CA ILE A 24 7.83 0.11 -13.17
C ILE A 24 8.09 1.26 -12.20
N ILE A 25 9.37 1.58 -11.98
CA ILE A 25 9.77 2.77 -11.24
C ILE A 25 9.75 3.94 -12.22
N THR A 26 8.69 4.76 -12.16
CA THR A 26 8.66 5.98 -12.95
C THR A 26 9.60 7.04 -12.36
N GLU A 27 10.04 7.98 -13.20
CA GLU A 27 10.85 9.12 -12.77
C GLU A 27 10.24 9.86 -11.58
N VAL A 28 8.92 10.10 -11.64
CA VAL A 28 8.18 10.79 -10.59
C VAL A 28 8.24 10.01 -9.27
N PHE A 29 8.06 8.69 -9.32
CA PHE A 29 8.09 7.85 -8.12
C PHE A 29 9.50 7.80 -7.51
N ALA A 30 10.53 7.60 -8.34
CA ALA A 30 11.91 7.58 -7.88
C ALA A 30 12.33 8.90 -7.21
N LYS A 31 12.08 10.03 -7.87
CA LYS A 31 12.41 11.37 -7.33
C LYS A 31 11.70 11.63 -6.01
N ARG A 32 10.38 11.43 -5.95
CA ARG A 32 9.59 11.62 -4.73
C ARG A 32 10.03 10.70 -3.59
N ALA A 33 10.49 9.49 -3.88
CA ALA A 33 11.02 8.59 -2.87
C ALA A 33 12.38 9.08 -2.35
N ILE A 34 13.30 9.44 -3.24
CA ILE A 34 14.63 9.96 -2.89
C ILE A 34 14.53 11.24 -2.05
N ASP A 35 13.52 12.08 -2.31
CA ASP A 35 13.26 13.30 -1.52
C ASP A 35 12.83 13.03 -0.06
N LEU A 36 12.58 11.77 0.35
CA LEU A 36 12.39 11.40 1.76
C LEU A 36 13.69 11.29 2.53
N LEU A 37 14.81 11.07 1.84
CA LEU A 37 16.12 11.04 2.48
C LEU A 37 16.45 12.39 3.11
N ASP A 38 17.17 12.35 4.20
CA ASP A 38 17.65 13.58 4.82
C ASP A 38 18.66 14.27 3.90
N VAL A 39 18.55 15.58 3.77
CA VAL A 39 19.37 16.39 2.85
C VAL A 39 20.87 16.21 3.11
N ASN A 40 21.26 16.08 4.39
CA ASN A 40 22.65 15.88 4.78
C ASN A 40 23.24 14.60 4.18
N LEU A 41 22.44 13.54 3.99
CA LEU A 41 22.91 12.31 3.34
C LEU A 41 23.19 12.54 1.86
N LEU A 42 22.39 13.37 1.19
CA LEU A 42 22.53 13.67 -0.23
C LEU A 42 23.67 14.67 -0.53
N GLU A 43 24.03 15.50 0.44
CA GLU A 43 25.08 16.54 0.31
C GLU A 43 26.45 16.07 0.80
N ASP A 44 26.53 14.93 1.52
CA ASP A 44 27.78 14.39 2.03
C ASP A 44 28.43 13.43 0.99
N PRO A 45 29.62 13.79 0.45
CA PRO A 45 30.32 12.96 -0.53
C PRO A 45 30.85 11.63 0.07
N SER A 46 30.83 11.46 1.38
CA SER A 46 31.22 10.20 2.04
C SER A 46 30.07 9.23 2.23
N THR A 47 28.81 9.66 2.03
CA THR A 47 27.62 8.83 2.15
C THR A 47 27.63 7.70 1.11
N THR A 48 27.42 6.47 1.58
CA THR A 48 27.33 5.28 0.73
C THR A 48 25.91 4.75 0.65
N TYR A 49 25.49 4.40 -0.56
CA TYR A 49 24.15 3.91 -0.87
C TYR A 49 24.22 2.52 -1.46
N LEU A 50 23.42 1.57 -0.97
CA LEU A 50 23.30 0.25 -1.55
C LEU A 50 21.86 -0.04 -1.96
N ASP A 51 21.67 -0.50 -3.19
CA ASP A 51 20.48 -1.26 -3.58
C ASP A 51 20.81 -2.74 -3.68
N PRO A 52 20.37 -3.57 -2.71
CA PRO A 52 20.72 -4.98 -2.69
C PRO A 52 19.79 -5.88 -3.52
N GLN A 53 18.84 -5.27 -4.25
CA GLN A 53 17.97 -5.90 -5.25
C GLN A 53 17.81 -4.95 -6.45
N CYS A 54 18.94 -4.54 -7.01
CA CYS A 54 19.05 -3.38 -7.89
C CYS A 54 18.36 -3.57 -9.26
N GLY A 55 18.05 -4.80 -9.69
CA GLY A 55 17.52 -5.05 -11.02
C GLY A 55 18.40 -4.42 -12.11
N SER A 56 17.80 -3.65 -13.00
CA SER A 56 18.51 -2.89 -14.06
C SER A 56 19.34 -1.70 -13.53
N GLY A 57 19.23 -1.34 -12.25
CA GLY A 57 19.85 -0.18 -11.62
C GLY A 57 19.06 1.13 -11.79
N THR A 58 17.82 1.08 -12.22
CA THR A 58 17.01 2.28 -12.53
C THR A 58 16.87 3.22 -11.33
N LEU A 59 16.58 2.70 -10.13
CA LEU A 59 16.44 3.53 -8.92
C LEU A 59 17.77 4.24 -8.56
N LEU A 60 18.88 3.51 -8.64
CA LEU A 60 20.22 4.08 -8.38
C LEU A 60 20.65 5.09 -9.44
N MET A 61 20.19 4.98 -10.67
CA MET A 61 20.42 5.99 -11.71
C MET A 61 19.68 7.29 -11.40
N TYR A 62 18.46 7.26 -10.86
CA TYR A 62 17.76 8.46 -10.37
C TYR A 62 18.45 9.05 -9.13
N LEU A 63 18.97 8.20 -8.24
CA LEU A 63 19.79 8.66 -7.13
C LEU A 63 21.06 9.35 -7.64
N ALA A 64 21.77 8.74 -8.61
CA ALA A 64 22.94 9.38 -9.22
C ALA A 64 22.61 10.74 -9.83
N GLN A 65 21.49 10.86 -10.55
CA GLN A 65 21.01 12.15 -11.07
C GLN A 65 20.84 13.20 -9.96
N ARG A 66 20.30 12.80 -8.80
CA ARG A 66 20.12 13.68 -7.64
C ARG A 66 21.47 14.08 -7.04
N LEU A 67 22.38 13.12 -6.85
CA LEU A 67 23.72 13.36 -6.31
C LEU A 67 24.56 14.25 -7.23
N MET A 68 24.42 14.14 -8.55
CA MET A 68 25.05 15.06 -9.50
C MET A 68 24.68 16.53 -9.25
N GLN A 69 23.47 16.79 -8.77
CA GLN A 69 22.98 18.14 -8.45
C GLN A 69 23.46 18.59 -7.07
N THR A 70 23.31 17.75 -6.05
CA THR A 70 23.59 18.14 -4.65
C THR A 70 25.09 18.29 -4.37
N LEU A 71 25.94 17.51 -5.06
CA LEU A 71 27.40 17.56 -4.89
C LEU A 71 28.11 18.56 -5.82
N GLU A 72 27.39 19.32 -6.63
CA GLU A 72 27.98 20.25 -7.61
C GLU A 72 28.92 21.28 -6.98
N LYS A 73 28.57 21.78 -5.80
CA LYS A 73 29.39 22.76 -5.07
C LYS A 73 30.67 22.16 -4.49
N LEU A 74 30.62 20.88 -4.08
CA LEU A 74 31.74 20.18 -3.44
C LEU A 74 32.69 19.56 -4.47
N ILE A 75 32.15 19.08 -5.57
CA ILE A 75 32.90 18.48 -6.68
C ILE A 75 32.44 19.16 -7.98
N PRO A 76 33.00 20.34 -8.31
CA PRO A 76 32.55 21.15 -9.45
C PRO A 76 32.73 20.48 -10.79
N ASN A 77 33.80 19.70 -10.95
CA ASN A 77 34.05 18.98 -12.20
C ASN A 77 33.01 17.86 -12.38
N GLU A 78 32.24 17.94 -13.44
CA GLU A 78 31.14 17.02 -13.72
C GLU A 78 31.59 15.55 -13.92
N VAL A 79 32.75 15.35 -14.57
CA VAL A 79 33.31 14.01 -14.81
C VAL A 79 33.80 13.40 -13.50
N GLU A 80 34.59 14.13 -12.73
CA GLU A 80 35.11 13.68 -11.44
C GLU A 80 33.95 13.41 -10.46
N ARG A 81 32.91 14.25 -10.49
CA ARG A 81 31.69 14.06 -9.66
C ARG A 81 30.98 12.76 -10.01
N ALA A 82 30.81 12.48 -11.29
CA ALA A 82 30.17 11.25 -11.72
C ALA A 82 31.02 10.00 -11.37
N GLU A 83 32.32 10.05 -11.61
CA GLU A 83 33.23 8.98 -11.23
C GLU A 83 33.20 8.75 -9.71
N HIS A 84 33.21 9.81 -8.91
CA HIS A 84 33.08 9.72 -7.46
C HIS A 84 31.75 9.03 -7.05
N ILE A 85 30.62 9.43 -7.62
CA ILE A 85 29.31 8.87 -7.32
C ILE A 85 29.27 7.36 -7.61
N PHE A 86 29.66 6.94 -8.82
CA PHE A 86 29.56 5.54 -9.23
C PHE A 86 30.66 4.63 -8.67
N SER A 87 31.82 5.17 -8.29
CA SER A 87 32.93 4.36 -7.76
C SER A 87 32.99 4.34 -6.22
N LYS A 88 32.44 5.37 -5.53
CA LYS A 88 32.58 5.49 -4.08
C LYS A 88 31.27 5.53 -3.30
N GLN A 89 30.20 6.09 -3.89
CA GLN A 89 28.95 6.28 -3.19
C GLN A 89 27.88 5.23 -3.53
N ILE A 90 27.75 4.81 -4.81
CA ILE A 90 26.71 3.90 -5.24
C ILE A 90 27.22 2.47 -5.31
N PHE A 91 26.50 1.59 -4.62
CA PHE A 91 26.71 0.15 -4.60
C PHE A 91 25.41 -0.55 -5.01
N ALA A 92 25.55 -1.65 -5.76
CA ALA A 92 24.41 -2.41 -6.26
C ALA A 92 24.67 -3.90 -6.10
N SER A 93 23.66 -4.66 -5.73
CA SER A 93 23.70 -6.12 -5.86
C SER A 93 22.35 -6.68 -6.29
N ASP A 94 22.38 -7.86 -6.88
CA ASP A 94 21.20 -8.64 -7.21
C ASP A 94 21.57 -10.13 -7.21
N ILE A 95 20.61 -11.00 -6.93
CA ILE A 95 20.82 -12.45 -7.02
C ILE A 95 20.87 -12.91 -8.49
N ASP A 96 20.17 -12.20 -9.37
CA ASP A 96 20.09 -12.49 -10.81
C ASP A 96 21.35 -11.95 -11.52
N SER A 97 22.12 -12.85 -12.12
CA SER A 97 23.33 -12.51 -12.87
C SER A 97 23.08 -11.62 -14.08
N LEU A 98 21.93 -11.80 -14.77
CA LEU A 98 21.55 -10.99 -15.93
C LEU A 98 21.24 -9.56 -15.49
N GLN A 99 20.47 -9.38 -14.41
CA GLN A 99 20.17 -8.06 -13.85
C GLN A 99 21.45 -7.35 -13.40
N THR A 100 22.33 -8.06 -12.71
CA THR A 100 23.64 -7.53 -12.28
C THR A 100 24.48 -7.06 -13.47
N MET A 101 24.53 -7.85 -14.55
CA MET A 101 25.24 -7.49 -15.76
C MET A 101 24.62 -6.26 -16.45
N VAL A 102 23.29 -6.18 -16.52
CA VAL A 102 22.56 -5.05 -17.08
C VAL A 102 22.83 -3.78 -16.26
N CYS A 103 22.73 -3.85 -14.93
CA CYS A 103 23.03 -2.74 -14.02
C CYS A 103 24.47 -2.23 -14.22
N LYS A 104 25.46 -3.12 -14.22
CA LYS A 104 26.87 -2.78 -14.46
C LYS A 104 27.09 -2.08 -15.81
N THR A 105 26.45 -2.59 -16.84
CA THR A 105 26.50 -2.00 -18.18
C THR A 105 25.88 -0.60 -18.21
N ASN A 106 24.77 -0.39 -17.49
CA ASN A 106 24.11 0.89 -17.41
C ASN A 106 24.98 1.95 -16.74
N PHE A 107 25.64 1.59 -15.63
CA PHE A 107 26.54 2.51 -14.92
C PHE A 107 27.75 2.89 -15.77
N LYS A 108 28.38 1.92 -16.43
CA LYS A 108 29.51 2.18 -17.33
C LYS A 108 29.13 3.08 -18.52
N LYS A 109 27.94 2.88 -19.08
CA LYS A 109 27.41 3.75 -20.14
C LYS A 109 27.07 5.16 -19.66
N ALA A 110 26.67 5.32 -18.40
CA ALA A 110 26.43 6.64 -17.81
C ALA A 110 27.75 7.43 -17.66
N LEU A 111 28.85 6.76 -17.36
CA LEU A 111 30.20 7.34 -17.30
C LEU A 111 30.84 7.54 -18.68
N ASP A 112 30.27 6.97 -19.73
CA ASP A 112 30.85 6.90 -21.10
C ASP A 112 32.22 6.19 -21.11
N ASP A 113 32.44 5.28 -20.16
CA ASP A 113 33.67 4.53 -20.00
C ASP A 113 33.39 3.03 -19.75
N LYS A 114 33.80 2.19 -20.69
CA LYS A 114 33.65 0.74 -20.60
C LYS A 114 34.57 0.10 -19.55
N GLN A 115 35.63 0.78 -19.16
CA GLN A 115 36.61 0.32 -18.16
C GLN A 115 36.33 0.90 -16.77
N ALA A 116 35.34 1.81 -16.63
CA ALA A 116 35.01 2.45 -15.35
C ALA A 116 34.79 1.40 -14.25
N GLN A 117 35.33 1.68 -13.08
CA GLN A 117 35.07 0.89 -11.89
C GLN A 117 33.69 1.26 -11.33
N VAL A 118 32.82 0.26 -11.21
CA VAL A 118 31.49 0.40 -10.63
C VAL A 118 31.24 -0.74 -9.65
N ASN A 119 30.56 -0.42 -8.54
CA ASN A 119 30.35 -1.35 -7.43
C ASN A 119 29.06 -2.16 -7.65
N VAL A 120 29.10 -3.13 -8.56
CA VAL A 120 27.97 -4.02 -8.84
C VAL A 120 28.37 -5.47 -8.65
N ILE A 121 27.73 -6.19 -7.72
CA ILE A 121 28.11 -7.54 -7.29
C ILE A 121 26.89 -8.48 -7.41
N GLN A 122 27.11 -9.70 -7.90
CA GLN A 122 26.09 -10.74 -7.88
C GLN A 122 26.05 -11.41 -6.51
N GLN A 123 25.02 -11.14 -5.72
CA GLN A 123 24.79 -11.81 -4.42
C GLN A 123 23.34 -11.61 -3.96
N PRO A 124 22.79 -12.52 -3.14
CA PRO A 124 21.52 -12.30 -2.48
C PRO A 124 21.65 -11.21 -1.40
N TYR A 125 20.56 -10.51 -1.10
CA TYR A 125 20.58 -9.42 -0.11
C TYR A 125 20.94 -9.92 1.30
N GLU A 126 20.61 -11.15 1.63
CA GLU A 126 20.96 -11.79 2.92
C GLU A 126 22.48 -11.96 3.13
N ALA A 127 23.26 -11.95 2.06
CA ALA A 127 24.71 -12.04 2.12
C ALA A 127 25.39 -10.69 2.38
N VAL A 128 24.64 -9.59 2.41
CA VAL A 128 25.19 -8.25 2.69
C VAL A 128 25.49 -8.13 4.18
N GLN A 129 26.79 -8.07 4.52
CA GLN A 129 27.25 -7.90 5.91
C GLN A 129 27.96 -6.56 6.15
N ARG A 130 28.32 -5.84 5.07
CA ARG A 130 28.98 -4.54 5.17
C ARG A 130 27.97 -3.45 5.50
N SER A 131 28.32 -2.54 6.41
CA SER A 131 27.54 -1.34 6.68
C SER A 131 27.61 -0.37 5.51
N TYR A 132 26.46 0.21 5.21
CA TYR A 132 26.26 1.33 4.29
C TYR A 132 25.56 2.47 5.01
N SER A 133 25.73 3.69 4.55
CA SER A 133 25.03 4.84 5.16
C SER A 133 23.53 4.80 4.88
N VAL A 134 23.15 4.29 3.69
CA VAL A 134 21.76 4.20 3.24
C VAL A 134 21.53 2.90 2.46
N ILE A 135 20.49 2.17 2.80
CA ILE A 135 19.91 1.11 1.96
C ILE A 135 18.72 1.69 1.22
N ILE A 136 18.71 1.54 -0.10
CA ILE A 136 17.60 2.01 -0.96
C ILE A 136 17.17 0.86 -1.89
N SER A 137 15.90 0.50 -1.91
CA SER A 137 15.45 -0.58 -2.81
C SER A 137 14.00 -0.43 -3.24
N SER A 138 13.68 -1.01 -4.38
CA SER A 138 12.30 -1.21 -4.83
C SER A 138 11.93 -2.67 -4.67
N LEU A 139 11.00 -2.94 -3.76
CA LEU A 139 10.67 -4.29 -3.34
C LEU A 139 9.29 -4.73 -3.80
N ASP A 140 9.18 -6.02 -4.13
CA ASP A 140 7.86 -6.64 -4.12
C ASP A 140 7.36 -6.71 -2.67
N PHE A 141 6.08 -6.51 -2.54
CA PHE A 141 5.32 -6.48 -1.32
C PHE A 141 5.54 -7.69 -0.38
N ALA A 142 5.77 -8.90 -0.92
CA ALA A 142 5.91 -10.11 -0.13
C ALA A 142 7.19 -10.14 0.73
N THR A 143 8.23 -9.43 0.32
CA THR A 143 9.57 -9.48 0.92
C THR A 143 9.88 -8.30 1.85
N THR A 144 9.05 -7.24 1.82
CA THR A 144 9.35 -5.95 2.49
C THR A 144 9.71 -6.09 3.97
N ASN A 145 8.92 -6.81 4.76
CA ASN A 145 9.19 -6.93 6.20
C ASN A 145 10.50 -7.68 6.48
N LYS A 146 10.73 -8.81 5.81
CA LYS A 146 11.98 -9.57 5.97
C LYS A 146 13.20 -8.74 5.58
N PHE A 147 13.08 -7.95 4.53
CA PHE A 147 14.11 -7.04 4.07
C PHE A 147 14.42 -5.96 5.10
N VAL A 148 13.40 -5.29 5.64
CA VAL A 148 13.57 -4.27 6.69
C VAL A 148 14.19 -4.88 7.94
N ASP A 149 13.70 -6.04 8.39
CA ASP A 149 14.22 -6.73 9.57
C ASP A 149 15.70 -7.14 9.39
N HIS A 150 16.12 -7.48 8.16
CA HIS A 150 17.50 -7.80 7.85
C HIS A 150 18.42 -6.56 7.90
N PHE A 151 18.01 -5.44 7.31
CA PHE A 151 18.89 -4.28 7.15
C PHE A 151 18.91 -3.31 8.31
N ARG A 152 17.82 -3.17 9.08
CA ARG A 152 17.78 -2.24 10.22
C ARG A 152 18.86 -2.45 11.30
N PRO A 153 19.30 -3.68 11.62
CA PRO A 153 20.40 -3.88 12.56
C PRO A 153 21.76 -3.40 12.05
N ILE A 154 21.93 -3.25 10.74
CA ILE A 154 23.21 -2.94 10.09
C ILE A 154 23.22 -1.61 9.33
N CYS A 155 22.07 -0.93 9.25
CA CYS A 155 21.95 0.36 8.56
C CYS A 155 20.87 1.22 9.21
N ASP A 156 21.24 2.46 9.57
CA ASP A 156 20.32 3.41 10.21
C ASP A 156 19.31 4.00 9.24
N ASN A 157 19.59 4.02 7.94
CA ASN A 157 18.77 4.68 6.94
C ASN A 157 18.32 3.68 5.87
N VAL A 158 17.05 3.27 5.90
CA VAL A 158 16.49 2.33 4.93
C VAL A 158 15.32 2.97 4.20
N LEU A 159 15.43 3.18 2.89
CA LEU A 159 14.39 3.71 2.03
C LEU A 159 13.86 2.61 1.10
N ILE A 160 12.56 2.37 1.15
CA ILE A 160 11.91 1.32 0.37
C ILE A 160 10.77 1.90 -0.46
N LEU A 161 10.75 1.53 -1.74
CA LEU A 161 9.61 1.70 -2.62
C LEU A 161 8.87 0.37 -2.70
N THR A 162 7.57 0.37 -2.39
CA THR A 162 6.78 -0.85 -2.37
C THR A 162 5.29 -0.55 -2.51
N ARG A 163 4.46 -1.59 -2.50
CA ARG A 163 3.01 -1.46 -2.48
C ARG A 163 2.53 -1.27 -1.04
N PRO A 164 1.72 -0.24 -0.74
CA PRO A 164 1.09 -0.14 0.56
C PRO A 164 0.09 -1.29 0.72
N ASN A 165 0.36 -2.25 1.60
CA ASN A 165 -0.59 -3.30 1.90
C ASN A 165 -0.97 -3.28 3.38
N LYS A 166 -2.17 -2.82 3.62
CA LYS A 166 -2.77 -2.65 4.92
C LYS A 166 -2.82 -3.92 5.78
N ASN A 167 -2.94 -5.09 5.15
CA ASN A 167 -3.11 -6.35 5.86
C ASN A 167 -1.80 -6.97 6.35
N ARG A 168 -0.65 -6.45 5.94
CA ARG A 168 0.67 -6.97 6.30
C ARG A 168 1.49 -6.04 7.19
N TYR A 169 1.12 -4.77 7.27
CA TYR A 169 1.75 -3.86 8.22
C TYR A 169 0.98 -3.89 9.54
N THR A 170 1.58 -4.49 10.54
CA THR A 170 1.10 -4.37 11.92
C THR A 170 1.34 -2.95 12.41
N ARG A 171 0.63 -2.51 13.47
CA ARG A 171 0.88 -1.22 14.12
C ARG A 171 2.36 -1.04 14.48
N ASN A 172 3.00 -2.09 15.01
CA ASN A 172 4.43 -2.06 15.32
C ASN A 172 5.30 -1.82 14.08
N SER A 173 4.96 -2.42 12.93
CA SER A 173 5.71 -2.20 11.68
C SER A 173 5.53 -0.78 11.16
N ILE A 174 4.31 -0.23 11.26
CA ILE A 174 4.02 1.16 10.85
C ILE A 174 4.80 2.13 11.75
N ASN A 175 4.80 1.91 13.06
CA ASN A 175 5.50 2.76 14.03
C ASN A 175 7.03 2.75 13.87
N GLN A 176 7.58 1.83 13.10
CA GLN A 176 9.00 1.81 12.74
C GLN A 176 9.33 2.76 11.58
N ILE A 177 8.34 3.18 10.81
CA ILE A 177 8.52 4.12 9.68
C ILE A 177 8.74 5.52 10.26
N SER A 178 9.75 6.24 9.77
CA SER A 178 9.99 7.63 10.15
C SER A 178 9.25 8.59 9.23
N LYS A 179 9.35 8.36 7.91
CA LYS A 179 8.64 9.15 6.90
C LYS A 179 7.94 8.21 5.90
N TYR A 180 6.73 8.56 5.51
CA TYR A 180 5.95 7.85 4.53
C TYR A 180 5.42 8.79 3.45
N ARG A 181 5.47 8.36 2.18
CA ARG A 181 4.87 9.08 1.08
C ARG A 181 4.10 8.14 0.16
N PHE A 182 2.84 8.43 -0.10
CA PHE A 182 2.10 7.79 -1.17
C PHE A 182 2.56 8.39 -2.51
N LEU A 183 3.11 7.57 -3.40
CA LEU A 183 3.70 8.03 -4.65
C LEU A 183 2.68 8.12 -5.80
N GLY A 184 1.64 7.30 -5.75
CA GLY A 184 0.62 7.26 -6.78
C GLY A 184 0.20 5.84 -7.14
N VAL A 185 -0.38 5.69 -8.33
CA VAL A 185 -0.88 4.43 -8.87
C VAL A 185 -0.23 4.17 -10.21
N THR A 186 0.25 2.95 -10.43
CA THR A 186 0.81 2.53 -11.73
C THR A 186 -0.29 2.40 -12.80
N ALA A 187 0.10 2.27 -14.05
CA ALA A 187 -0.83 2.00 -15.17
C ALA A 187 -1.68 0.74 -14.94
N SER A 188 -1.17 -0.25 -14.20
CA SER A 188 -1.91 -1.46 -13.77
C SER A 188 -2.78 -1.26 -12.53
N ILE A 189 -3.06 0.00 -12.14
CA ILE A 189 -3.88 0.38 -10.98
C ILE A 189 -3.30 -0.16 -9.65
N THR A 190 -1.98 -0.31 -9.58
CA THR A 190 -1.29 -0.73 -8.36
C THR A 190 -0.78 0.48 -7.60
N PRO A 191 -1.22 0.72 -6.35
CA PRO A 191 -0.69 1.80 -5.53
C PRO A 191 0.77 1.54 -5.17
N ILE A 192 1.59 2.59 -5.18
CA ILE A 192 3.00 2.58 -4.79
C ILE A 192 3.23 3.62 -3.70
N CYS A 193 4.05 3.29 -2.74
CA CYS A 193 4.49 4.19 -1.67
C CYS A 193 6.00 4.11 -1.46
N ALA A 194 6.54 5.12 -0.81
CA ALA A 194 7.89 5.11 -0.26
C ALA A 194 7.81 5.15 1.27
N MET A 195 8.68 4.38 1.91
CA MET A 195 8.83 4.29 3.36
C MET A 195 10.28 4.52 3.72
N TYR A 196 10.54 5.47 4.58
CA TYR A 196 11.87 5.74 5.12
C TYR A 196 11.92 5.36 6.58
N PHE A 197 12.85 4.50 6.91
CA PHE A 197 13.11 4.01 8.26
C PHE A 197 14.40 4.64 8.76
N LYS A 198 14.35 5.18 9.98
CA LYS A 198 15.46 5.77 10.71
C LYS A 198 15.33 5.39 12.19
N PRO A 199 16.43 5.26 12.95
CA PRO A 199 16.33 5.08 14.39
C PRO A 199 15.50 6.18 15.04
N LYS A 200 14.53 5.80 15.84
CA LYS A 200 13.68 6.71 16.59
C LYS A 200 13.20 6.06 17.89
N THR A 201 12.87 6.88 18.87
CA THR A 201 12.43 6.47 20.21
C THR A 201 10.93 6.66 20.43
N ASP A 202 10.24 7.28 19.47
CA ASP A 202 8.80 7.53 19.50
C ASP A 202 8.04 6.74 18.43
N ASN A 203 6.72 6.77 18.49
CA ASN A 203 5.84 6.12 17.54
C ASN A 203 5.34 7.09 16.43
N LYS A 204 5.94 8.28 16.32
CA LYS A 204 5.51 9.29 15.37
C LYS A 204 5.95 8.95 13.95
N VAL A 205 5.07 9.12 13.00
CA VAL A 205 5.34 8.95 11.57
C VAL A 205 5.01 10.26 10.85
N GLU A 206 5.93 10.76 10.05
CA GLU A 206 5.69 11.89 9.17
C GLU A 206 5.08 11.39 7.86
N PHE A 207 3.82 11.74 7.60
CA PHE A 207 3.14 11.49 6.34
C PHE A 207 3.27 12.70 5.42
N ILE A 208 3.81 12.48 4.22
CA ILE A 208 4.18 13.54 3.28
C ILE A 208 3.36 13.37 1.99
N THR A 209 2.77 14.47 1.53
CA THR A 209 2.15 14.62 0.21
C THR A 209 2.94 15.67 -0.61
N ASP A 210 2.46 16.01 -1.80
CA ASP A 210 3.11 17.04 -2.62
C ASP A 210 2.92 18.46 -2.04
N ASN A 211 1.89 18.67 -1.23
CA ASN A 211 1.48 19.99 -0.77
C ASN A 211 1.61 20.19 0.75
N GLU A 212 1.70 19.12 1.51
CA GLU A 212 1.68 19.18 2.97
C GLU A 212 2.36 17.97 3.60
N SER A 213 2.81 18.12 4.84
CA SER A 213 3.18 16.99 5.69
C SER A 213 2.44 17.08 7.02
N VAL A 214 2.24 15.93 7.66
CA VAL A 214 1.66 15.82 8.99
C VAL A 214 2.37 14.75 9.78
N ILE A 215 2.63 15.03 11.06
CA ILE A 215 3.17 14.06 12.00
C ILE A 215 1.98 13.44 12.74
N VAL A 216 1.86 12.13 12.66
CA VAL A 216 0.84 11.34 13.37
C VAL A 216 1.52 10.47 14.42
N ASP A 217 1.02 10.55 15.65
CA ASP A 217 1.48 9.73 16.76
C ASP A 217 0.74 8.38 16.75
N ASP A 218 1.50 7.30 16.74
CA ASP A 218 1.01 5.92 16.83
C ASP A 218 -0.07 5.58 15.78
N PRO A 219 0.21 5.76 14.47
CA PRO A 219 -0.77 5.55 13.41
C PRO A 219 -1.23 4.10 13.30
N ILE A 220 -2.52 3.91 12.99
CA ILE A 220 -3.16 2.60 12.89
C ILE A 220 -3.00 1.99 11.49
N TYR A 221 -2.88 2.85 10.45
CA TYR A 221 -2.73 2.40 9.07
C TYR A 221 -1.97 3.42 8.20
N LEU A 222 -1.57 3.01 7.00
CA LEU A 222 -0.88 3.88 6.06
C LEU A 222 -1.87 4.65 5.19
N PRO A 223 -1.68 5.99 5.00
CA PRO A 223 -2.57 6.80 4.18
C PRO A 223 -2.43 6.50 2.68
N GLY A 224 -3.50 6.83 1.93
CA GLY A 224 -3.42 7.03 0.49
C GLY A 224 -2.99 8.46 0.14
N HIS A 225 -3.59 9.01 -0.91
CA HIS A 225 -3.23 10.36 -1.41
C HIS A 225 -3.96 11.52 -0.68
N ASN A 226 -5.03 11.24 0.05
CA ASN A 226 -5.84 12.26 0.73
C ASN A 226 -5.61 12.28 2.23
N LEU A 227 -4.74 13.18 2.67
CA LEU A 227 -4.31 13.27 4.06
C LEU A 227 -5.43 13.70 5.01
N LYS A 228 -6.31 14.62 4.57
CA LYS A 228 -7.50 14.99 5.36
C LYS A 228 -8.42 13.80 5.64
N SER A 229 -8.72 13.02 4.60
CA SER A 229 -9.54 11.81 4.74
C SER A 229 -8.87 10.76 5.63
N TYR A 230 -7.54 10.65 5.55
CA TYR A 230 -6.75 9.80 6.41
C TYR A 230 -6.85 10.23 7.89
N LEU A 231 -6.59 11.51 8.19
CA LEU A 231 -6.65 12.03 9.57
C LEU A 231 -8.04 11.88 10.19
N TYR A 232 -9.08 12.13 9.42
CA TYR A 232 -10.46 11.88 9.81
C TYR A 232 -10.69 10.42 10.20
N ALA A 233 -10.23 9.48 9.39
CA ALA A 233 -10.38 8.06 9.66
C ALA A 233 -9.53 7.60 10.85
N GLU A 234 -8.31 8.12 11.01
CA GLU A 234 -7.44 7.86 12.17
C GLU A 234 -8.13 8.30 13.47
N GLU A 235 -8.70 9.52 13.53
CA GLU A 235 -9.39 10.01 14.73
C GLU A 235 -10.58 9.13 15.10
N ILE A 236 -11.34 8.66 14.10
CA ILE A 236 -12.45 7.72 14.33
C ILE A 236 -11.94 6.38 14.87
N LEU A 237 -10.87 5.83 14.30
CA LEU A 237 -10.32 4.55 14.73
C LEU A 237 -9.72 4.63 16.14
N HIS A 238 -9.06 5.72 16.48
CA HIS A 238 -8.54 5.97 17.83
C HIS A 238 -9.65 6.18 18.87
N SER A 239 -10.81 6.69 18.46
CA SER A 239 -11.96 6.90 19.36
C SER A 239 -12.57 5.59 19.88
N LYS A 240 -12.16 4.43 19.33
CA LYS A 240 -12.59 3.08 19.77
C LYS A 240 -14.12 2.97 19.91
N PHE A 241 -14.86 3.56 18.98
CA PHE A 241 -16.30 3.41 18.91
C PHE A 241 -16.67 1.93 18.81
N GLU A 242 -17.78 1.54 19.48
CA GLU A 242 -18.40 0.25 19.22
C GLU A 242 -18.74 0.12 17.74
N THR A 243 -18.46 -1.03 17.17
CA THR A 243 -18.66 -1.34 15.75
C THR A 243 -19.75 -2.38 15.58
N PHE A 244 -20.20 -2.57 14.33
CA PHE A 244 -21.13 -3.64 14.03
C PHE A 244 -20.46 -5.01 14.10
N ASP A 245 -21.19 -6.01 14.62
CA ASP A 245 -20.80 -7.40 14.45
C ASP A 245 -21.20 -7.88 13.06
N ALA A 246 -20.20 -8.05 12.21
CA ALA A 246 -20.37 -8.46 10.83
C ALA A 246 -20.09 -9.95 10.68
N ASN A 247 -21.01 -10.69 10.05
CA ASN A 247 -20.93 -12.12 9.84
C ASN A 247 -20.86 -12.47 8.33
N TYR A 248 -20.56 -13.71 8.00
CA TYR A 248 -20.57 -14.21 6.63
C TYR A 248 -20.90 -15.73 6.63
N GLY A 249 -21.54 -16.19 5.56
CA GLY A 249 -21.88 -17.62 5.39
C GLY A 249 -20.65 -18.50 5.13
N SER A 250 -20.80 -19.78 5.38
CA SER A 250 -19.73 -20.78 5.31
C SER A 250 -19.40 -21.20 3.87
N TYR A 251 -20.37 -21.18 2.97
CA TYR A 251 -20.26 -21.85 1.68
C TYR A 251 -19.87 -20.93 0.54
N TYR A 252 -18.94 -21.39 -0.30
CA TYR A 252 -18.72 -20.85 -1.65
C TYR A 252 -19.81 -21.35 -2.60
N ILE A 253 -20.10 -20.59 -3.65
CA ILE A 253 -21.18 -20.90 -4.58
C ILE A 253 -21.08 -22.27 -5.25
N ASN A 254 -19.87 -22.76 -5.49
CA ASN A 254 -19.59 -24.06 -6.09
C ASN A 254 -19.21 -25.11 -5.02
N HIS A 255 -19.51 -24.87 -3.74
CA HIS A 255 -19.21 -25.84 -2.68
C HIS A 255 -20.03 -27.13 -2.89
N PRO A 256 -19.44 -28.31 -2.75
CA PRO A 256 -20.15 -29.58 -2.99
C PRO A 256 -21.48 -29.71 -2.22
N ASN A 257 -21.54 -29.25 -0.97
CA ASN A 257 -22.76 -29.25 -0.19
C ASN A 257 -23.89 -28.41 -0.80
N ILE A 258 -23.56 -27.31 -1.48
CA ILE A 258 -24.55 -26.47 -2.18
C ILE A 258 -25.03 -27.15 -3.46
N VAL A 259 -24.08 -27.64 -4.26
CA VAL A 259 -24.37 -28.25 -5.56
C VAL A 259 -25.16 -29.55 -5.41
N ASN A 260 -24.84 -30.35 -4.39
CA ASN A 260 -25.44 -31.67 -4.17
C ASN A 260 -26.74 -31.63 -3.33
N ASN A 261 -27.10 -30.51 -2.74
CA ASN A 261 -28.28 -30.37 -1.89
C ASN A 261 -29.13 -29.16 -2.36
N PRO A 262 -29.74 -29.19 -3.56
CA PRO A 262 -30.65 -28.14 -4.00
C PRO A 262 -31.91 -28.13 -3.13
N GLY A 263 -32.45 -26.94 -2.87
CA GLY A 263 -33.62 -26.76 -2.03
C GLY A 263 -34.21 -25.36 -2.10
N GLU A 264 -35.12 -25.05 -1.15
CA GLU A 264 -35.93 -23.81 -1.19
C GLU A 264 -35.31 -22.63 -0.42
N VAL A 265 -34.28 -22.86 0.41
CA VAL A 265 -33.64 -21.77 1.16
C VAL A 265 -32.65 -21.07 0.26
N GLU A 266 -32.91 -19.82 -0.07
CA GLU A 266 -32.04 -19.01 -0.93
C GLU A 266 -30.85 -18.42 -0.16
N LEU A 267 -29.62 -18.76 -0.58
CA LEU A 267 -28.37 -18.12 -0.11
C LEU A 267 -27.94 -17.00 -1.06
N ILE A 268 -27.71 -15.81 -0.50
CA ILE A 268 -27.24 -14.63 -1.22
C ILE A 268 -25.70 -14.65 -1.27
N PHE A 269 -25.14 -14.66 -2.47
CA PHE A 269 -23.69 -14.58 -2.70
C PHE A 269 -23.22 -13.21 -3.17
N GLN A 270 -24.11 -12.44 -3.81
CA GLN A 270 -23.79 -11.07 -4.26
C GLN A 270 -25.00 -10.16 -4.12
N VAL A 271 -24.76 -8.95 -3.64
CA VAL A 271 -25.74 -7.86 -3.64
C VAL A 271 -25.74 -7.22 -5.03
N GLY A 272 -26.90 -7.06 -5.63
CA GLY A 272 -27.07 -6.41 -6.92
C GLY A 272 -26.93 -4.88 -6.85
N ARG A 273 -27.35 -4.18 -7.92
CA ARG A 273 -27.38 -2.70 -7.94
C ARG A 273 -28.42 -2.15 -6.95
N GLU A 274 -28.26 -0.90 -6.57
CA GLU A 274 -29.23 -0.18 -5.75
C GLU A 274 -30.62 -0.26 -6.38
N GLY A 275 -31.65 -0.58 -5.57
CA GLY A 275 -33.03 -0.78 -6.05
C GLY A 275 -33.33 -2.09 -6.81
N GLY A 276 -32.32 -2.84 -7.26
CA GLY A 276 -32.51 -4.10 -7.99
C GLY A 276 -32.54 -5.35 -7.09
N PRO A 277 -32.82 -6.56 -7.61
CA PRO A 277 -32.77 -7.81 -6.86
C PRO A 277 -31.34 -8.15 -6.41
N PHE A 278 -31.20 -9.17 -5.56
CA PHE A 278 -29.90 -9.77 -5.30
C PHE A 278 -29.34 -10.35 -6.60
N ARG A 279 -28.06 -10.10 -6.87
CA ARG A 279 -27.45 -10.42 -8.17
C ARG A 279 -27.19 -11.91 -8.35
N LYS A 280 -26.92 -12.63 -7.26
CA LYS A 280 -26.60 -14.05 -7.29
C LYS A 280 -27.14 -14.73 -6.03
N THR A 281 -28.15 -15.56 -6.22
CA THR A 281 -28.75 -16.41 -5.19
C THR A 281 -28.68 -17.86 -5.64
N VAL A 282 -28.63 -18.78 -4.70
CA VAL A 282 -28.69 -20.24 -4.95
C VAL A 282 -29.59 -20.84 -3.90
N GLY A 283 -30.57 -21.62 -4.34
CA GLY A 283 -31.47 -22.42 -3.49
C GLY A 283 -30.73 -23.64 -2.93
N VAL A 284 -30.83 -23.86 -1.62
CA VAL A 284 -30.21 -25.00 -0.92
C VAL A 284 -31.18 -25.68 0.02
N ASP A 285 -30.91 -26.93 0.35
CA ASP A 285 -31.68 -27.67 1.34
C ASP A 285 -31.47 -27.09 2.74
N LYS A 286 -32.55 -27.01 3.53
CA LYS A 286 -32.52 -26.46 4.89
C LYS A 286 -31.59 -27.23 5.82
N SER A 287 -31.39 -28.52 5.57
CA SER A 287 -30.53 -29.37 6.40
C SER A 287 -29.06 -28.97 6.44
N ILE A 288 -28.57 -28.25 5.42
CA ILE A 288 -27.18 -27.78 5.35
C ILE A 288 -26.99 -26.37 5.98
N ILE A 289 -28.08 -25.71 6.38
CA ILE A 289 -28.04 -24.35 6.92
C ILE A 289 -27.50 -24.37 8.34
N THR A 290 -26.54 -23.51 8.62
CA THR A 290 -25.99 -23.27 9.94
C THR A 290 -26.32 -21.82 10.41
N PRO A 291 -26.12 -21.49 11.68
CA PRO A 291 -26.31 -20.11 12.14
C PRO A 291 -25.47 -19.06 11.38
N ARG A 292 -24.38 -19.47 10.74
CA ARG A 292 -23.51 -18.57 9.97
C ARG A 292 -24.18 -18.00 8.73
N GLU A 293 -25.12 -18.71 8.13
CA GLU A 293 -25.87 -18.22 6.98
C GLU A 293 -26.93 -17.19 7.37
N GLY A 294 -27.27 -17.09 8.65
CA GLY A 294 -28.18 -16.08 9.17
C GLY A 294 -29.65 -16.23 8.70
N VAL A 295 -30.09 -17.45 8.36
CA VAL A 295 -31.50 -17.72 8.04
C VAL A 295 -32.36 -17.53 9.29
N GLY A 296 -33.55 -16.98 9.17
CA GLY A 296 -34.42 -16.65 10.30
C GLY A 296 -34.13 -15.28 10.92
N ILE A 297 -33.17 -14.52 10.41
CA ILE A 297 -32.71 -13.26 10.99
C ILE A 297 -32.93 -12.11 9.99
N HIS A 298 -33.51 -11.00 10.45
CA HIS A 298 -33.48 -9.72 9.71
C HIS A 298 -32.04 -9.23 9.60
N LYS A 299 -31.60 -8.79 8.43
CA LYS A 299 -30.21 -8.40 8.23
C LYS A 299 -29.98 -7.39 7.12
N VAL A 300 -28.91 -6.63 7.22
CA VAL A 300 -28.32 -5.87 6.13
C VAL A 300 -27.22 -6.72 5.48
N VAL A 301 -27.29 -6.91 4.18
CA VAL A 301 -26.32 -7.70 3.41
C VAL A 301 -25.44 -6.78 2.56
N ILE A 302 -24.15 -7.08 2.51
CA ILE A 302 -23.10 -6.30 1.87
C ILE A 302 -22.25 -7.24 1.00
N SER A 303 -22.00 -6.89 -0.25
CA SER A 303 -21.06 -7.64 -1.10
C SER A 303 -19.62 -7.52 -0.59
N LYS A 304 -18.94 -8.65 -0.40
CA LYS A 304 -17.52 -8.73 -0.04
C LYS A 304 -16.62 -8.16 -1.15
N ASN A 305 -16.99 -8.37 -2.41
CA ASN A 305 -16.26 -7.93 -3.59
C ASN A 305 -16.89 -6.65 -4.14
N GLY A 306 -16.54 -5.50 -3.59
CA GLY A 306 -16.93 -4.18 -4.09
C GLY A 306 -15.80 -3.51 -4.87
N ASN A 307 -16.16 -2.75 -5.91
CA ASN A 307 -15.20 -1.95 -6.68
C ASN A 307 -14.55 -0.88 -5.77
N ARG A 308 -13.29 -0.53 -6.00
CA ARG A 308 -12.53 0.45 -5.18
C ARG A 308 -13.19 1.82 -5.08
N SER A 309 -13.91 2.22 -6.13
CA SER A 309 -14.53 3.55 -6.25
C SER A 309 -16.03 3.58 -5.95
N ALA A 310 -16.68 2.42 -5.83
CA ALA A 310 -18.13 2.38 -5.67
C ALA A 310 -18.53 2.39 -4.19
N LYS A 311 -19.57 3.12 -3.86
CA LYS A 311 -20.34 2.93 -2.62
C LYS A 311 -20.61 1.45 -2.46
N SER A 312 -20.30 0.89 -1.28
CA SER A 312 -20.72 -0.48 -0.99
C SER A 312 -22.25 -0.53 -1.02
N ILE A 313 -22.79 -1.40 -1.86
CA ILE A 313 -24.22 -1.55 -1.95
C ILE A 313 -24.67 -2.40 -0.77
N LEU A 314 -25.49 -1.81 0.08
CA LEU A 314 -26.11 -2.46 1.22
C LEU A 314 -27.58 -2.70 0.89
N LYS A 315 -28.09 -3.87 1.26
CA LYS A 315 -29.51 -4.19 1.10
C LYS A 315 -30.06 -4.92 2.31
N TYR A 316 -31.29 -4.61 2.63
CA TYR A 316 -32.07 -5.43 3.54
C TYR A 316 -32.34 -6.81 2.93
N ALA A 317 -32.15 -7.84 3.74
CA ALA A 317 -32.58 -9.20 3.41
C ALA A 317 -33.57 -9.71 4.47
N GLU A 318 -34.70 -10.21 4.01
CA GLU A 318 -35.72 -10.83 4.83
C GLU A 318 -35.17 -12.10 5.54
N PRO A 319 -35.80 -12.54 6.65
CA PRO A 319 -35.38 -13.73 7.39
C PRO A 319 -35.31 -15.02 6.56
N LYS A 320 -36.12 -15.12 5.49
CA LYS A 320 -36.09 -16.30 4.61
C LYS A 320 -34.80 -16.52 3.83
N TYR A 321 -33.99 -15.46 3.65
CA TYR A 321 -32.72 -15.55 2.95
C TYR A 321 -31.57 -15.89 3.91
N GLY A 322 -30.64 -16.71 3.45
CA GLY A 322 -29.32 -16.87 4.04
C GLY A 322 -28.23 -16.13 3.26
N THR A 323 -26.98 -16.21 3.69
CA THR A 323 -25.83 -15.62 3.00
C THR A 323 -24.74 -16.65 2.78
N GLY A 324 -24.10 -16.62 1.60
CA GLY A 324 -22.89 -17.38 1.32
C GLY A 324 -21.61 -16.60 1.67
N HIS A 325 -20.46 -17.23 1.44
CA HIS A 325 -19.14 -16.70 1.82
C HIS A 325 -18.78 -15.32 1.23
N ASN A 326 -19.34 -14.97 0.07
CA ASN A 326 -19.06 -13.71 -0.62
C ASN A 326 -19.98 -12.56 -0.21
N ALA A 327 -20.93 -12.80 0.68
CA ALA A 327 -21.81 -11.80 1.27
C ALA A 327 -21.54 -11.67 2.78
N ILE A 328 -21.40 -10.45 3.24
CA ILE A 328 -21.28 -10.12 4.66
C ILE A 328 -22.65 -9.64 5.11
N TRP A 329 -23.05 -9.99 6.33
CA TRP A 329 -24.30 -9.54 6.88
C TRP A 329 -24.17 -9.00 8.29
N ILE A 330 -25.03 -8.03 8.60
CA ILE A 330 -25.18 -7.41 9.92
C ILE A 330 -26.60 -7.72 10.40
N GLN A 331 -26.72 -8.31 11.58
CA GLN A 331 -28.01 -8.60 12.18
C GLN A 331 -28.78 -7.32 12.52
N THR A 332 -30.08 -7.35 12.33
CA THR A 332 -31.01 -6.28 12.74
C THR A 332 -32.26 -6.89 13.38
N GLN A 333 -32.94 -6.11 14.21
CA GLN A 333 -34.19 -6.53 14.88
C GLN A 333 -35.39 -6.43 13.96
N SER A 334 -35.32 -5.53 12.96
CA SER A 334 -36.43 -5.25 12.05
C SER A 334 -35.92 -4.71 10.71
N LYS A 335 -36.85 -4.61 9.76
CA LYS A 335 -36.60 -3.90 8.50
C LYS A 335 -36.32 -2.42 8.73
N GLN A 336 -37.02 -1.79 9.68
CA GLN A 336 -36.83 -0.36 9.99
C GLN A 336 -35.38 -0.10 10.46
N GLU A 337 -34.86 -0.90 11.37
CA GLU A 337 -33.47 -0.78 11.80
C GLU A 337 -32.50 -1.03 10.66
N ALA A 338 -32.78 -1.99 9.78
CA ALA A 338 -31.96 -2.22 8.59
C ALA A 338 -31.93 -0.99 7.67
N ASP A 339 -33.06 -0.33 7.46
CA ASP A 339 -33.15 0.89 6.64
C ASP A 339 -32.37 2.06 7.30
N GLU A 340 -32.41 2.20 8.61
CA GLU A 340 -31.60 3.17 9.37
C GLU A 340 -30.10 2.92 9.21
N ILE A 341 -29.66 1.66 9.31
CA ILE A 341 -28.27 1.24 9.10
C ILE A 341 -27.84 1.56 7.66
N ILE A 342 -28.66 1.24 6.66
CA ILE A 342 -28.36 1.52 5.26
C ILE A 342 -28.22 3.03 5.03
N THR A 343 -29.13 3.82 5.59
CA THR A 343 -29.08 5.30 5.51
C THR A 343 -27.80 5.84 6.15
N TYR A 344 -27.46 5.37 7.33
CA TYR A 344 -26.24 5.75 8.04
C TYR A 344 -24.96 5.41 7.24
N TYR A 345 -24.86 4.21 6.69
CA TYR A 345 -23.70 3.81 5.88
C TYR A 345 -23.57 4.62 4.59
N ASN A 346 -24.68 5.07 4.02
CA ASN A 346 -24.68 5.92 2.83
C ASN A 346 -24.49 7.42 3.16
N SER A 347 -24.37 7.78 4.43
CA SER A 347 -24.10 9.16 4.82
C SER A 347 -22.70 9.62 4.33
N PRO A 348 -22.51 10.93 4.07
CA PRO A 348 -21.24 11.48 3.63
C PRO A 348 -20.08 11.11 4.58
N GLN A 349 -20.32 11.13 5.89
CA GLN A 349 -19.35 10.84 6.93
C GLN A 349 -18.82 9.42 6.81
N ILE A 350 -19.71 8.43 6.75
CA ILE A 350 -19.33 7.03 6.65
C ILE A 350 -18.79 6.68 5.27
N THR A 351 -19.35 7.25 4.21
CA THR A 351 -18.82 7.10 2.85
C THR A 351 -17.36 7.57 2.79
N ARG A 352 -17.04 8.72 3.38
CA ARG A 352 -15.66 9.25 3.42
C ARG A 352 -14.73 8.34 4.24
N LEU A 353 -15.19 7.87 5.40
CA LEU A 353 -14.43 6.89 6.20
C LEU A 353 -14.12 5.61 5.39
N ILE A 354 -15.14 5.04 4.77
CA ILE A 354 -15.00 3.84 3.94
C ILE A 354 -14.01 4.07 2.80
N MET A 355 -14.10 5.19 2.10
CA MET A 355 -13.18 5.53 1.01
C MET A 355 -11.75 5.65 1.50
N SER A 356 -11.50 6.37 2.58
CA SER A 356 -10.16 6.51 3.17
C SER A 356 -9.59 5.14 3.58
N LEU A 357 -10.40 4.31 4.19
CA LEU A 357 -9.99 2.95 4.55
C LEU A 357 -9.75 2.04 3.32
N LYS A 358 -10.36 2.30 2.17
CA LYS A 358 -10.21 1.53 0.91
C LYS A 358 -9.04 1.99 0.04
N GLU A 359 -8.54 3.21 0.18
CA GLU A 359 -7.43 3.71 -0.64
C GLU A 359 -6.21 2.78 -0.62
N THR A 360 -5.96 2.15 0.52
CA THR A 360 -4.82 1.26 0.72
C THR A 360 -5.20 -0.24 0.81
N SER A 361 -6.50 -0.59 0.78
CA SER A 361 -6.96 -2.00 0.84
C SER A 361 -8.18 -2.23 -0.04
N PRO A 362 -8.07 -3.01 -1.12
CA PRO A 362 -9.18 -3.24 -2.06
C PRO A 362 -10.26 -4.20 -1.55
N ALA A 363 -10.04 -4.92 -0.45
CA ALA A 363 -10.92 -5.99 0.00
C ALA A 363 -11.91 -5.54 1.09
N ASN A 364 -13.21 -5.75 0.84
CA ASN A 364 -14.28 -5.58 1.82
C ASN A 364 -14.38 -6.82 2.75
N GLY A 365 -13.27 -7.24 3.37
CA GLY A 365 -13.30 -8.37 4.31
C GLY A 365 -14.06 -8.05 5.60
N LYS A 366 -14.45 -9.09 6.38
CA LYS A 366 -15.10 -8.92 7.69
C LYS A 366 -14.33 -7.93 8.57
N SER A 367 -12.99 -8.03 8.62
CA SER A 367 -12.12 -7.14 9.39
C SER A 367 -12.17 -5.67 8.97
N PHE A 368 -12.62 -5.37 7.77
CA PHE A 368 -12.85 -3.99 7.32
C PHE A 368 -14.15 -3.44 7.91
N TRP A 369 -15.23 -4.21 7.84
CA TRP A 369 -16.55 -3.78 8.32
C TRP A 369 -16.63 -3.65 9.84
N THR A 370 -15.85 -4.45 10.58
CA THR A 370 -15.70 -4.30 12.04
C THR A 370 -14.95 -3.02 12.46
N LYS A 371 -14.47 -2.22 11.53
CA LYS A 371 -13.90 -0.89 11.79
C LYS A 371 -14.90 0.24 11.61
N ILE A 372 -16.08 -0.04 11.06
CA ILE A 372 -17.10 0.99 10.85
C ILE A 372 -17.91 1.14 12.16
N PRO A 373 -17.95 2.35 12.74
CA PRO A 373 -18.67 2.59 13.98
C PRO A 373 -20.16 2.26 13.88
N HIS A 374 -20.75 1.81 14.97
CA HIS A 374 -22.19 1.59 15.06
C HIS A 374 -22.95 2.91 14.91
N TYR A 375 -24.15 2.88 14.26
CA TYR A 375 -24.94 4.07 13.94
C TYR A 375 -25.38 4.88 15.18
N LYS A 376 -25.41 4.29 16.36
CA LYS A 376 -25.63 5.01 17.63
C LYS A 376 -24.61 6.11 17.92
N HIS A 377 -23.46 6.09 17.25
CA HIS A 377 -22.40 7.09 17.36
C HIS A 377 -22.48 8.20 16.30
N LYS A 378 -23.54 8.22 15.46
CA LYS A 378 -23.68 9.11 14.29
C LYS A 378 -23.39 10.59 14.59
N ASP A 379 -23.86 11.11 15.74
CA ASP A 379 -23.68 12.52 16.09
C ASP A 379 -22.22 12.86 16.48
N LYS A 380 -21.54 11.95 17.16
CA LYS A 380 -20.10 12.10 17.48
C LYS A 380 -19.26 12.05 16.20
N ILE A 381 -19.58 11.13 15.30
CA ILE A 381 -18.89 10.98 14.02
C ILE A 381 -19.12 12.21 13.14
N LYS A 382 -20.34 12.76 13.15
CA LYS A 382 -20.63 14.01 12.44
C LYS A 382 -19.77 15.16 12.96
N LYS A 383 -19.59 15.30 14.26
CA LYS A 383 -18.71 16.34 14.84
C LYS A 383 -17.25 16.18 14.40
N ILE A 384 -16.73 14.94 14.38
CA ILE A 384 -15.38 14.68 13.88
C ILE A 384 -15.30 15.01 12.38
N TYR A 385 -16.29 14.62 11.58
CA TYR A 385 -16.34 14.94 10.16
C TYR A 385 -16.31 16.46 9.90
N ASP A 386 -17.16 17.20 10.62
CA ASP A 386 -17.26 18.65 10.46
C ASP A 386 -15.94 19.38 10.78
N LYS A 387 -15.12 18.84 11.72
CA LYS A 387 -13.78 19.32 12.03
C LYS A 387 -12.82 19.29 10.81
N TYR A 388 -12.96 18.31 9.93
CA TYR A 388 -12.06 18.12 8.80
C TYR A 388 -12.60 18.66 7.48
N PHE A 389 -13.94 18.76 7.31
CA PHE A 389 -14.56 18.98 6.00
C PHE A 389 -15.51 20.16 5.93
N ASN A 390 -15.85 20.79 7.05
CA ASN A 390 -16.59 22.04 7.14
C ASN A 390 -15.75 23.13 7.82
#